data_129d2b51d96e394d13d65cfb75e69ef1
#
_entry.id   129d2b51d96e394d13d65cfb75e69ef1
#
_cell.length_a   1.000
_cell.length_b   1.000
_cell.length_c   1.000
_cell.angle_alpha   90.00
_cell.angle_beta   90.00
_cell.angle_gamma   90.00
#
_symmetry.space_group_name_H-M   'P 1'
#
loop_
_entity.id
_entity.type
_entity.pdbx_description
1 polymer ?
#
loop_
_entity_poly.entity_id
_entity_poly.type
_entity_poly.pdbx_seq_one_letter_code
_entity_poly.pdbx_strand_id
1 'polypeptide(L)' 'MKISYKNLWKLLIYKKMNKATLRRFTSISAATMAKLGKGENVNTDVLIRICEALKCKLSDIMELE' A
#
# COMPACT_ATOMS: atom_id res chain seq x y z
N MET A 1 5.40 15.55 -10.59
CA MET A 1 5.65 14.56 -9.51
C MET A 1 4.73 13.37 -9.65
N LYS A 2 5.25 12.19 -9.35
CA LYS A 2 4.48 10.94 -9.37
C LYS A 2 4.52 10.29 -8.00
N ILE A 3 3.43 9.62 -7.64
CA ILE A 3 3.41 8.78 -6.46
C ILE A 3 4.05 7.44 -6.80
N SER A 4 4.90 6.95 -5.91
CA SER A 4 5.50 5.62 -6.03
C SER A 4 5.18 4.81 -4.78
N TYR A 5 4.74 3.57 -4.98
CA TYR A 5 4.46 2.63 -3.89
C TYR A 5 5.50 1.52 -3.79
N LYS A 6 6.65 1.71 -4.42
CA LYS A 6 7.68 0.66 -4.40
C LYS A 6 8.14 0.32 -2.97
N ASN A 7 8.12 1.30 -2.07
CA ASN A 7 8.47 1.05 -0.67
C ASN A 7 7.46 0.12 -0.01
N LEU A 8 6.18 0.24 -0.39
CA LEU A 8 5.14 -0.65 0.12
C LEU A 8 5.44 -2.10 -0.29
N TRP A 9 5.80 -2.31 -1.56
CA TRP A 9 6.10 -3.67 -2.05
C TRP A 9 7.32 -4.26 -1.36
N LYS A 10 8.34 -3.45 -1.13
CA LYS A 10 9.52 -3.89 -0.39
C LYS A 10 9.17 -4.26 1.04
N LEU A 11 8.31 -3.47 1.68
CA LEU A 11 7.87 -3.73 3.05
C LEU A 11 7.08 -5.04 3.14
N LEU A 12 6.22 -5.31 2.15
CA LEU A 12 5.48 -6.57 2.11
C LEU A 12 6.43 -7.76 2.00
N ILE A 13 7.43 -7.67 1.14
CA ILE A 13 8.43 -8.72 1.00
C ILE A 13 9.16 -8.93 2.34
N TYR A 14 9.55 -7.85 2.98
CA TYR A 14 10.23 -7.92 4.27
C TYR A 14 9.36 -8.61 5.33
N LYS A 15 8.05 -8.35 5.32
CA LYS A 15 7.10 -8.94 6.27
C LYS A 15 6.60 -10.30 5.80
N LYS A 16 7.08 -10.81 4.67
CA LYS A 16 6.65 -12.09 4.09
C LYS A 16 5.15 -12.11 3.82
N MET A 17 4.62 -11.00 3.33
CA MET A 17 3.22 -10.85 2.96
C MET A 17 3.10 -10.67 1.45
N ASN A 18 1.92 -10.97 0.92
CA ASN A 18 1.61 -10.70 -0.48
C ASN A 18 0.41 -9.75 -0.58
N LYS A 19 0.05 -9.38 -1.81
CA LYS A 19 -1.05 -8.44 -2.02
C LYS A 19 -2.39 -8.98 -1.52
N ALA A 20 -2.63 -10.27 -1.65
CA ALA A 20 -3.86 -10.89 -1.18
C ALA A 20 -3.95 -10.81 0.35
N THR A 21 -2.85 -11.03 1.04
CA THR A 21 -2.80 -10.90 2.50
C THR A 21 -3.06 -9.46 2.92
N LEU A 22 -2.46 -8.50 2.22
CA LEU A 22 -2.65 -7.08 2.50
C LEU A 22 -4.12 -6.69 2.33
N ARG A 23 -4.76 -7.17 1.26
CA ARG A 23 -6.19 -6.92 1.03
C ARG A 23 -7.04 -7.43 2.20
N ARG A 24 -6.72 -8.60 2.70
CA ARG A 24 -7.46 -9.20 3.82
C ARG A 24 -7.37 -8.36 5.09
N PHE A 25 -6.16 -7.87 5.40
CA PHE A 25 -5.95 -7.08 6.61
C PHE A 25 -6.53 -5.67 6.51
N THR A 26 -6.63 -5.13 5.31
CA THR A 26 -7.05 -3.74 5.11
C THR A 26 -8.46 -3.61 4.60
N SER A 27 -9.07 -4.69 4.16
CA SER A 27 -10.42 -4.71 3.57
C SER A 27 -10.57 -3.79 2.36
N ILE A 28 -9.49 -3.54 1.63
CA ILE A 28 -9.55 -2.73 0.43
C ILE A 28 -10.01 -3.58 -0.76
N SER A 29 -10.64 -2.92 -1.73
CA SER A 29 -11.19 -3.61 -2.89
C SER A 29 -10.11 -4.06 -3.88
N ALA A 30 -10.46 -5.01 -4.75
CA ALA A 30 -9.56 -5.44 -5.82
C ALA A 30 -9.22 -4.28 -6.75
N ALA A 31 -10.20 -3.39 -7.01
CA ALA A 31 -9.96 -2.21 -7.86
C ALA A 31 -8.92 -1.28 -7.24
N THR A 32 -9.00 -1.05 -5.93
CA THR A 32 -8.04 -0.21 -5.21
C THR A 32 -6.66 -0.85 -5.23
N MET A 33 -6.59 -2.16 -5.00
CA MET A 33 -5.32 -2.88 -5.06
C MET A 33 -4.69 -2.78 -6.44
N ALA A 34 -5.50 -2.85 -7.50
CA ALA A 34 -5.02 -2.69 -8.88
C ALA A 34 -4.42 -1.29 -9.09
N LYS A 35 -5.06 -0.26 -8.53
CA LYS A 35 -4.53 1.11 -8.61
C LYS A 35 -3.18 1.22 -7.92
N LEU A 36 -3.05 0.62 -6.74
CA LEU A 36 -1.76 0.59 -6.04
C LEU A 36 -0.69 -0.08 -6.89
N GLY A 37 -1.04 -1.19 -7.54
CA GLY A 37 -0.11 -1.91 -8.40
C GLY A 37 0.34 -1.12 -9.61
N LYS A 38 -0.52 -0.20 -10.10
CA LYS A 38 -0.20 0.66 -11.24
C LYS A 38 0.46 1.98 -10.85
N GLY A 39 0.60 2.26 -9.55
CA GLY A 39 1.14 3.52 -9.10
C GLY A 39 0.17 4.68 -9.22
N GLU A 40 -1.13 4.39 -9.28
CA GLU A 40 -2.16 5.42 -9.39
C GLU A 40 -2.55 5.96 -8.01
N ASN A 41 -3.16 7.15 -8.00
CA ASN A 41 -3.61 7.76 -6.76
C ASN A 41 -4.74 6.95 -6.14
N VAL A 42 -4.69 6.83 -4.81
CA VAL A 42 -5.76 6.19 -4.05
C VAL A 42 -6.21 7.13 -2.94
N ASN A 43 -7.34 6.82 -2.35
CA ASN A 43 -7.90 7.58 -1.25
C ASN A 43 -6.96 7.54 -0.04
N THR A 44 -6.82 8.67 0.67
CA THR A 44 -6.00 8.70 1.88
C THR A 44 -6.49 7.73 2.94
N ASP A 45 -7.79 7.45 2.98
CA ASP A 45 -8.34 6.44 3.88
C ASP A 45 -7.70 5.06 3.66
N VAL A 46 -7.47 4.72 2.39
CA VAL A 46 -6.80 3.47 2.03
C VAL A 46 -5.38 3.45 2.57
N LEU A 47 -4.67 4.56 2.42
CA LEU A 47 -3.29 4.68 2.91
C LEU A 47 -3.22 4.55 4.42
N ILE A 48 -4.17 5.15 5.12
CA ILE A 48 -4.27 5.05 6.59
C ILE A 48 -4.49 3.60 7.00
N ARG A 49 -5.39 2.90 6.33
CA ARG A 49 -5.66 1.48 6.61
C ARG A 49 -4.42 0.63 6.43
N ILE A 50 -3.66 0.88 5.37
CA ILE A 50 -2.42 0.15 5.12
C ILE A 50 -1.41 0.41 6.23
N CYS A 51 -1.23 1.67 6.61
CA CYS A 51 -0.30 2.03 7.67
C CYS A 51 -0.69 1.38 8.99
N GLU A 52 -1.97 1.36 9.32
CA GLU A 52 -2.46 0.73 10.54
C GLU A 52 -2.23 -0.77 10.53
N ALA A 53 -2.52 -1.41 9.39
CA ALA A 53 -2.35 -2.85 9.25
C ALA A 53 -0.88 -3.28 9.37
N LEU A 54 0.02 -2.49 8.78
CA LEU A 54 1.44 -2.79 8.77
C LEU A 54 2.21 -2.13 9.91
N LYS A 55 1.52 -1.32 10.73
CA LYS A 55 2.10 -0.59 11.85
C LYS A 55 3.32 0.22 11.42
N CYS A 56 3.13 1.03 10.38
CA CYS A 56 4.19 1.83 9.80
C CYS A 56 3.71 3.24 9.50
N LYS A 57 4.64 4.08 9.06
CA LYS A 57 4.35 5.47 8.68
C LYS A 57 4.02 5.54 7.21
N LEU A 58 3.37 6.64 6.81
CA LEU A 58 3.05 6.88 5.40
C LEU A 58 4.30 6.86 4.53
N SER A 59 5.40 7.44 5.00
CA SER A 59 6.67 7.46 4.27
C SER A 59 7.28 6.07 4.05
N ASP A 60 6.83 5.08 4.82
CA ASP A 60 7.30 3.70 4.67
C ASP A 60 6.61 2.99 3.50
N ILE A 61 5.51 3.52 2.99
CA ILE A 61 4.72 2.86 1.94
C ILE A 61 4.65 3.66 0.64
N MET A 62 4.90 4.95 0.68
CA MET A 62 4.84 5.77 -0.53
C MET A 62 5.87 6.89 -0.50
N GLU A 63 6.19 7.38 -1.69
CA GLU A 63 7.04 8.56 -1.84
C GLU A 63 6.66 9.28 -3.13
N LEU A 64 7.08 10.52 -3.25
CA LEU A 64 6.92 11.30 -4.46
C LEU A 64 8.22 11.26 -5.25
N GLU A 65 8.10 10.98 -6.55
CA GLU A 65 9.24 10.95 -7.46
C GLU A 65 9.18 12.08 -8.47
#